data_7426b3a2d218210b4723e824317d5d2c
#
_entry.id   7426b3a2d218210b4723e824317d5d2c
#
_cell.length_a   1.000
_cell.length_b   1.000
_cell.length_c   1.000
_cell.angle_alpha   90.00
_cell.angle_beta   90.00
_cell.angle_gamma   90.00
#
_symmetry.space_group_name_H-M   'P 1'
#
loop_
_entity.id
_entity.type
_entity.pdbx_description
1 polymer ?
#
loop_
_entity_poly.entity_id
_entity_poly.type
_entity_poly.pdbx_seq_one_letter_code
_entity_poly.pdbx_strand_id
1 'polypeptide(L)'
;LKLIDLGGVSYTLNVIENKIIRPKYNEPRIHFAVNCAAKSCPKIMNRAWTEDNIERYLAKQTKAFVANSTENNISINKVELSKIFDWYKADFGGNNTKLIEFINKYSDVKVNDNATVTFKEYNWELNN
;
A
#
# COMPACT_ATOMS: atom_id res chain seq x y z
N LEU A 1 11.96 5.36 20.32
CA LEU A 1 11.42 4.11 19.76
C LEU A 1 10.29 3.60 20.66
N LYS A 2 9.07 3.57 20.13
CA LYS A 2 7.94 2.96 20.86
C LYS A 2 8.02 1.45 20.73
N LEU A 3 8.15 0.75 21.86
CA LEU A 3 8.11 -0.70 21.92
C LEU A 3 6.68 -1.17 22.17
N ILE A 4 6.31 -2.28 21.57
CA ILE A 4 5.02 -2.94 21.74
C ILE A 4 5.28 -4.30 22.36
N ASP A 5 4.65 -4.57 23.51
CA ASP A 5 4.75 -5.85 24.20
C ASP A 5 3.70 -6.83 23.68
N LEU A 6 4.16 -7.96 23.16
CA LEU A 6 3.31 -9.05 22.70
C LEU A 6 3.79 -10.36 23.31
N GLY A 7 2.99 -10.94 24.21
CA GLY A 7 3.32 -12.21 24.86
C GLY A 7 4.63 -12.20 25.63
N GLY A 8 4.99 -11.09 26.27
CA GLY A 8 6.22 -10.92 27.03
C GLY A 8 7.47 -10.62 26.20
N VAL A 9 7.31 -10.37 24.90
CA VAL A 9 8.40 -9.96 24.01
C VAL A 9 8.12 -8.56 23.46
N SER A 10 9.11 -7.67 23.54
CA SER A 10 8.99 -6.29 23.07
C SER A 10 9.40 -6.16 21.60
N TYR A 11 8.55 -5.54 20.79
CA TYR A 11 8.75 -5.32 19.37
C TYR A 11 8.70 -3.83 19.01
N THR A 12 9.46 -3.43 17.98
CA THR A 12 9.23 -2.14 17.33
C THR A 12 8.21 -2.29 16.19
N LEU A 13 7.53 -1.20 15.81
CA LEU A 13 6.63 -1.21 14.64
C LEU A 13 7.36 -1.69 13.37
N ASN A 14 8.59 -1.24 13.18
CA ASN A 14 9.40 -1.65 12.04
C ASN A 14 9.66 -3.16 12.01
N VAL A 15 9.93 -3.78 13.16
CA VAL A 15 10.12 -5.24 13.26
C VAL A 15 8.81 -5.97 12.96
N ILE A 16 7.69 -5.51 13.50
CA ILE A 16 6.37 -6.12 13.25
C ILE A 16 6.06 -6.08 11.75
N GLU A 17 6.21 -4.92 11.12
CA GLU A 17 5.90 -4.77 9.69
C GLU A 17 6.85 -5.57 8.80
N ASN A 18 8.16 -5.38 8.95
CA ASN A 18 9.14 -5.86 7.98
C ASN A 18 9.69 -7.25 8.27
N LYS A 19 9.67 -7.72 9.51
CA LYS A 19 10.21 -9.04 9.89
C LYS A 19 9.12 -10.06 10.21
N ILE A 20 7.91 -9.63 10.48
CA ILE A 20 6.81 -10.53 10.84
C ILE A 20 5.73 -10.52 9.76
N ILE A 21 5.09 -9.38 9.52
CA ILE A 21 3.92 -9.31 8.65
C ILE A 21 4.29 -9.57 7.19
N ARG A 22 5.23 -8.82 6.64
CA ARG A 22 5.59 -8.91 5.23
C ARG A 22 6.07 -10.30 4.81
N PRO A 23 7.04 -10.94 5.53
CA PRO A 23 7.51 -12.25 5.13
C PRO A 23 6.49 -13.37 5.34
N LYS A 24 5.67 -13.26 6.40
CA LYS A 24 4.77 -14.34 6.82
C LYS A 24 3.49 -14.41 6.00
N TYR A 25 2.91 -13.28 5.66
CA TYR A 25 1.59 -13.23 5.06
C TYR A 25 1.59 -12.95 3.56
N ASN A 26 2.68 -12.46 2.99
CA ASN A 26 2.80 -12.14 1.56
C ASN A 26 1.57 -11.39 1.01
N GLU A 27 1.09 -10.39 1.77
CA GLU A 27 -0.10 -9.63 1.45
C GLU A 27 0.25 -8.17 1.16
N PRO A 28 0.40 -7.77 -0.11
CA PRO A 28 0.83 -6.42 -0.47
C PRO A 28 -0.16 -5.33 -0.05
N ARG A 29 -1.43 -5.67 0.12
CA ARG A 29 -2.47 -4.70 0.50
C ARG A 29 -2.30 -4.13 1.91
N ILE A 30 -1.44 -4.73 2.74
CA ILE A 30 -1.14 -4.18 4.07
C ILE A 30 -0.58 -2.76 4.01
N HIS A 31 0.11 -2.41 2.92
CA HIS A 31 0.67 -1.07 2.76
C HIS A 31 -0.41 0.02 2.66
N PHE A 32 -1.66 -0.35 2.40
CA PHE A 32 -2.81 0.55 2.37
C PHE A 32 -3.66 0.50 3.65
N ALA A 33 -3.30 -0.38 4.56
CA ALA A 33 -3.94 -0.53 5.88
C ALA A 33 -3.15 0.18 6.98
N VAL A 34 -1.84 0.36 6.80
CA VAL A 34 -0.95 1.00 7.77
C VAL A 34 -0.90 2.50 7.53
N ASN A 35 -1.00 3.29 8.60
CA ASN A 35 -0.93 4.75 8.53
C ASN A 35 0.33 5.28 9.22
N CYS A 36 1.08 6.12 8.53
CA CYS A 36 2.30 6.76 9.04
C CYS A 36 2.13 8.26 9.34
N ALA A 37 0.91 8.77 9.30
CA ALA A 37 0.54 10.18 9.55
C ALA A 37 1.07 11.19 8.51
N ALA A 38 1.70 10.78 7.42
CA ALA A 38 2.08 11.67 6.33
C ALA A 38 0.91 11.94 5.38
N LYS A 39 0.93 13.07 4.67
CA LYS A 39 -0.11 13.42 3.69
C LYS A 39 -0.26 12.38 2.57
N SER A 40 0.86 11.84 2.08
CA SER A 40 0.85 10.80 1.05
C SER A 40 0.59 9.39 1.58
N CYS A 41 0.36 9.25 2.88
CA CYS A 41 0.02 7.97 3.50
C CYS A 41 -1.43 7.57 3.18
N PRO A 42 -1.72 6.28 3.02
CA PRO A 42 -3.11 5.82 2.92
C PRO A 42 -3.93 6.26 4.13
N LYS A 43 -5.21 6.56 3.90
CA LYS A 43 -6.11 7.01 4.97
C LYS A 43 -6.31 5.90 6.00
N ILE A 44 -6.30 6.30 7.27
CA ILE A 44 -6.66 5.37 8.34
C ILE A 44 -8.15 5.01 8.26
N MET A 45 -8.45 3.75 8.47
CA MET A 45 -9.83 3.30 8.55
C MET A 45 -10.42 3.64 9.92
N ASN A 46 -11.67 4.12 9.94
CA ASN A 46 -12.36 4.52 11.18
C ASN A 46 -13.05 3.36 11.91
N ARG A 47 -12.65 2.14 11.65
CA ARG A 47 -13.16 0.92 12.29
C ARG A 47 -12.02 -0.02 12.62
N ALA A 48 -12.20 -0.82 13.68
CA ALA A 48 -11.24 -1.85 14.02
C ALA A 48 -11.19 -2.95 12.93
N TRP A 49 -9.99 -3.43 12.65
CA TRP A 49 -9.77 -4.58 11.79
C TRP A 49 -10.11 -5.85 12.56
N THR A 50 -10.94 -6.71 11.97
CA THR A 50 -11.37 -7.98 12.53
C THR A 50 -11.19 -9.10 11.50
N GLU A 51 -11.20 -10.33 11.94
CA GLU A 51 -11.15 -11.50 11.07
C GLU A 51 -12.28 -11.47 10.02
N ASP A 52 -13.48 -11.07 10.44
CA ASP A 52 -14.67 -11.06 9.56
C ASP A 52 -14.63 -9.97 8.49
N ASN A 53 -13.94 -8.86 8.74
CA ASN A 53 -13.97 -7.71 7.84
C ASN A 53 -12.65 -7.47 7.07
N ILE A 54 -11.57 -8.16 7.42
CA ILE A 54 -10.23 -7.85 6.92
C ILE A 54 -10.15 -7.92 5.39
N GLU A 55 -10.68 -8.95 4.77
CA GLU A 55 -10.62 -9.11 3.31
C GLU A 55 -11.36 -8.00 2.58
N ARG A 56 -12.56 -7.71 3.01
CA ARG A 56 -13.40 -6.64 2.44
C ARG A 56 -12.75 -5.27 2.58
N TYR A 57 -12.17 -4.99 3.75
CA TYR A 57 -11.57 -3.69 4.02
C TYR A 57 -10.19 -3.53 3.39
N LEU A 58 -9.40 -4.59 3.27
CA LEU A 58 -8.16 -4.55 2.48
C LEU A 58 -8.47 -4.22 1.01
N ALA A 59 -9.46 -4.86 0.41
CA ALA A 59 -9.88 -4.57 -0.95
C ALA A 59 -10.39 -3.12 -1.09
N LYS A 60 -11.22 -2.67 -0.16
CA LYS A 60 -11.77 -1.31 -0.15
C LYS A 60 -10.68 -0.25 -0.02
N GLN A 61 -9.76 -0.41 0.93
CA GLN A 61 -8.65 0.53 1.14
C GLN A 61 -7.70 0.57 -0.06
N THR A 62 -7.39 -0.58 -0.63
CA THR A 62 -6.55 -0.68 -1.82
C THR A 62 -7.20 0.02 -3.01
N LYS A 63 -8.47 -0.24 -3.26
CA LYS A 63 -9.22 0.40 -4.34
C LYS A 63 -9.29 1.92 -4.16
N ALA A 64 -9.57 2.38 -2.96
CA ALA A 64 -9.62 3.81 -2.64
C ALA A 64 -8.27 4.49 -2.85
N PHE A 65 -7.17 3.85 -2.45
CA PHE A 65 -5.84 4.40 -2.63
C PHE A 65 -5.42 4.43 -4.11
N VAL A 66 -5.67 3.37 -4.86
CA VAL A 66 -5.38 3.31 -6.31
C VAL A 66 -6.17 4.39 -7.06
N ALA A 67 -7.42 4.61 -6.69
CA ALA A 67 -8.29 5.62 -7.31
C ALA A 67 -7.98 7.07 -6.88
N ASN A 68 -7.15 7.26 -5.86
CA ASN A 68 -6.80 8.59 -5.37
C ASN A 68 -5.87 9.31 -6.36
N SER A 69 -6.41 10.25 -7.10
CA SER A 69 -5.68 11.00 -8.16
C SER A 69 -4.57 11.91 -7.62
N THR A 70 -4.60 12.25 -6.34
CA THR A 70 -3.50 12.97 -5.69
C THR A 70 -2.25 12.09 -5.58
N GLU A 71 -2.44 10.81 -5.34
CA GLU A 71 -1.35 9.85 -5.12
C GLU A 71 -0.98 9.07 -6.38
N ASN A 72 -1.94 8.82 -7.27
CA ASN A 72 -1.73 7.98 -8.45
C ASN A 72 -2.44 8.59 -9.68
N ASN A 73 -1.70 8.81 -10.76
CA ASN A 73 -2.27 9.17 -12.06
C ASN A 73 -2.19 7.95 -12.98
N ILE A 74 -3.34 7.38 -13.30
CA ILE A 74 -3.43 6.13 -14.05
C ILE A 74 -4.12 6.37 -15.39
N SER A 75 -3.41 6.06 -16.47
CA SER A 75 -3.95 6.08 -17.83
C SER A 75 -3.56 4.80 -18.57
N ILE A 76 -4.12 4.59 -19.76
CA ILE A 76 -3.96 3.34 -20.52
C ILE A 76 -2.47 3.03 -20.80
N ASN A 77 -1.69 4.03 -21.16
CA ASN A 77 -0.30 3.85 -21.60
C ASN A 77 0.74 4.42 -20.63
N LYS A 78 0.32 5.05 -19.55
CA LYS A 78 1.21 5.67 -18.57
C LYS A 78 0.60 5.64 -17.19
N VAL A 79 1.40 5.26 -16.21
CA VAL A 79 1.04 5.36 -14.79
C VAL A 79 2.13 6.13 -14.04
N GLU A 80 1.69 7.06 -13.20
CA GLU A 80 2.52 7.78 -12.27
C GLU A 80 1.99 7.48 -10.87
N LEU A 81 2.71 6.61 -10.16
CA LEU A 81 2.22 5.96 -8.94
C LEU A 81 2.84 6.55 -7.68
N SER A 82 2.16 6.36 -6.56
CA SER A 82 2.72 6.65 -5.25
C SER A 82 4.06 5.95 -5.05
N LYS A 83 4.96 6.62 -4.32
CA LYS A 83 6.27 6.08 -3.93
C LYS A 83 6.18 4.78 -3.12
N ILE A 84 5.05 4.51 -2.49
CA ILE A 84 4.79 3.24 -1.80
C ILE A 84 4.99 2.05 -2.74
N PHE A 85 4.55 2.15 -3.99
CA PHE A 85 4.74 1.10 -4.99
C PHE A 85 6.20 0.90 -5.41
N ASP A 86 7.01 1.94 -5.32
CA ASP A 86 8.45 1.86 -5.59
C ASP A 86 9.19 1.22 -4.42
N TRP A 87 8.97 1.71 -3.22
CA TRP A 87 9.64 1.22 -2.01
C TRP A 87 9.37 -0.26 -1.73
N TYR A 88 8.15 -0.70 -1.98
CA TYR A 88 7.71 -2.07 -1.72
C TYR A 88 7.48 -2.89 -2.99
N LYS A 89 8.17 -2.52 -4.07
CA LYS A 89 7.99 -3.14 -5.38
C LYS A 89 8.10 -4.67 -5.35
N ALA A 90 8.99 -5.21 -4.52
CA ALA A 90 9.13 -6.65 -4.31
C ALA A 90 7.83 -7.31 -3.82
N ASP A 91 7.06 -6.63 -2.98
CA ASP A 91 5.79 -7.14 -2.48
C ASP A 91 4.69 -7.13 -3.56
N PHE A 92 4.85 -6.31 -4.60
CA PHE A 92 3.94 -6.23 -5.74
C PHE A 92 4.43 -7.05 -6.95
N GLY A 93 5.34 -7.99 -6.74
CA GLY A 93 5.81 -8.91 -7.76
C GLY A 93 7.21 -8.64 -8.31
N GLY A 94 7.86 -7.55 -7.93
CA GLY A 94 9.26 -7.27 -8.22
C GLY A 94 9.58 -6.68 -9.59
N ASN A 95 8.59 -6.50 -10.47
CA ASN A 95 8.77 -5.88 -11.78
C ASN A 95 7.54 -5.06 -12.22
N ASN A 96 7.71 -4.27 -13.28
CA ASN A 96 6.64 -3.38 -13.76
C ASN A 96 5.42 -4.15 -14.29
N THR A 97 5.61 -5.28 -14.94
CA THR A 97 4.50 -6.12 -15.43
C THR A 97 3.61 -6.58 -14.29
N LYS A 98 4.20 -7.11 -13.23
CA LYS A 98 3.46 -7.55 -12.05
C LYS A 98 2.79 -6.39 -11.30
N LEU A 99 3.45 -5.25 -11.25
CA LEU A 99 2.88 -4.05 -10.67
C LEU A 99 1.64 -3.58 -11.44
N ILE A 100 1.71 -3.56 -12.76
CA ILE A 100 0.57 -3.23 -13.63
C ILE A 100 -0.57 -4.24 -13.44
N GLU A 101 -0.27 -5.53 -13.35
CA GLU A 101 -1.28 -6.57 -13.05
C GLU A 101 -1.99 -6.28 -11.73
N PHE A 102 -1.25 -5.90 -10.69
CA PHE A 102 -1.84 -5.51 -9.41
C PHE A 102 -2.74 -4.28 -9.54
N ILE A 103 -2.26 -3.22 -10.18
CA ILE A 103 -3.02 -1.99 -10.42
C ILE A 103 -4.32 -2.32 -11.17
N ASN A 104 -4.28 -3.16 -12.18
CA ASN A 104 -5.45 -3.53 -12.99
C ASN A 104 -6.53 -4.28 -12.21
N LYS A 105 -6.20 -4.88 -11.08
CA LYS A 105 -7.20 -5.51 -10.20
C LYS A 105 -8.07 -4.48 -9.47
N TYR A 106 -7.57 -3.27 -9.27
CA TYR A 106 -8.21 -2.26 -8.43
C TYR A 106 -8.53 -0.95 -9.15
N SER A 107 -7.96 -0.74 -10.33
CA SER A 107 -8.20 0.46 -11.14
C SER A 107 -9.42 0.29 -12.04
N ASP A 108 -10.18 1.38 -12.22
CA ASP A 108 -11.26 1.44 -13.21
C ASP A 108 -10.71 1.61 -14.64
N VAL A 109 -9.49 2.12 -14.77
CA VAL A 109 -8.78 2.22 -16.06
C VAL A 109 -7.90 0.99 -16.23
N LYS A 110 -8.06 0.28 -17.33
CA LYS A 110 -7.19 -0.84 -17.67
C LYS A 110 -5.90 -0.35 -18.31
N VAL A 111 -4.80 -0.58 -17.64
CA VAL A 111 -3.45 -0.18 -18.05
C VAL A 111 -2.85 -1.26 -18.95
N ASN A 112 -2.23 -0.85 -20.07
CA ASN A 112 -1.50 -1.78 -20.94
C ASN A 112 -0.26 -2.35 -20.25
N ASP A 113 0.08 -3.59 -20.58
CA ASP A 113 1.22 -4.29 -19.97
C ASP A 113 2.56 -3.58 -20.19
N ASN A 114 2.68 -2.84 -21.28
CA ASN A 114 3.88 -2.08 -21.64
C ASN A 114 3.79 -0.59 -21.30
N ALA A 115 2.85 -0.19 -20.46
CA ALA A 115 2.71 1.21 -20.04
C ALA A 115 3.97 1.71 -19.34
N THR A 116 4.25 3.00 -19.52
CA THR A 116 5.35 3.66 -18.81
C THR A 116 4.99 3.81 -17.32
N VAL A 117 5.88 3.36 -16.46
CA VAL A 117 5.71 3.44 -15.00
C VAL A 117 6.70 4.47 -14.45
N THR A 118 6.17 5.48 -13.77
CA THR A 118 6.95 6.46 -13.00
C THR A 118 6.36 6.59 -11.60
N PHE A 119 7.10 7.22 -10.70
CA PHE A 119 6.69 7.38 -9.32
C PHE A 119 6.68 8.84 -8.93
N LYS A 120 5.65 9.23 -8.15
CA LYS A 120 5.54 10.58 -7.59
C LYS A 120 6.48 10.75 -6.40
N GLU A 121 6.79 11.99 -6.08
CA GLU A 121 7.42 12.32 -4.82
C GLU A 121 6.44 12.10 -3.65
N TYR A 122 6.97 11.66 -2.52
CA TYR A 122 6.18 11.40 -1.32
C TYR A 122 6.09 12.65 -0.45
N ASN A 123 4.89 13.04 -0.06
CA ASN A 123 4.67 14.17 0.83
C ASN A 123 4.69 13.71 2.29
N TRP A 124 5.75 14.05 2.99
CA TRP A 124 6.00 13.69 4.39
C TRP A 124 5.35 14.64 5.40
N GLU A 125 4.73 15.73 4.95
CA GLU A 125 4.03 16.62 5.86
C GLU A 125 2.93 15.85 6.61
N LEU A 126 2.65 16.28 7.84
CA LEU A 126 1.60 15.66 8.65
C LEU A 126 0.22 15.84 7.98
N ASN A 127 -0.56 14.78 7.97
CA ASN A 127 -1.96 14.84 7.54
C ASN A 127 -2.80 15.35 8.72
N ASN A 128 -3.26 16.53 8.62
CA ASN A 128 -4.16 17.12 9.62
C ASN A 128 -5.63 16.79 9.32
#